data_0053c04418c5e1b46639263af6c6b81a
#
_entry.id   0053c04418c5e1b46639263af6c6b81a
#
_cell.length_a   1.000
_cell.length_b   1.000
_cell.length_c   1.000
_cell.angle_alpha   90.00
_cell.angle_beta   90.00
_cell.angle_gamma   90.00
#
_symmetry.space_group_name_H-M   'P 1'
#
loop_
_entity.id
_entity.type
_entity.pdbx_description
1 polymer ?
#
loop_
_entity_poly.entity_id
_entity_poly.type
_entity_poly.pdbx_seq_one_letter_code
_entity_poly.pdbx_strand_id
1 'polypeptide(L)'
;MEVVIPYEPRPLQEKIHNELKRFNVICCHRRFGKTVFAINHLIMTACEIPNARLAYIAPTYRQGKAVAYDYLKEYTEPLMKLGGKRHETELKVDLWNGSRIQIFGSDNPDALRGLGFDGVCMDEFALMSPRVWTEVVRPAVSDKLGYVIFIGTPMGHNQFWDVYDLAVRRGGDWYGKLYRASETEIIPDYELEEARLTMPSDQYEQEFECSFQAAVSGA
;
A
#
# COMPACT_ATOMS: atom_id res chain seq x y z
N MET A 1 -30.23 -5.80 -0.62
CA MET A 1 -29.87 -4.35 -0.59
C MET A 1 -28.55 -4.24 -1.32
N GLU A 2 -28.52 -3.54 -2.41
CA GLU A 2 -27.27 -3.25 -3.12
C GLU A 2 -26.55 -2.12 -2.40
N VAL A 3 -25.25 -2.31 -2.11
CA VAL A 3 -24.42 -1.32 -1.45
C VAL A 3 -23.25 -1.02 -2.37
N VAL A 4 -23.11 0.24 -2.75
CA VAL A 4 -22.04 0.71 -3.62
C VAL A 4 -20.98 1.39 -2.77
N ILE A 5 -19.73 0.95 -2.91
CA ILE A 5 -18.56 1.61 -2.33
C ILE A 5 -18.21 2.80 -3.23
N PRO A 6 -18.06 4.02 -2.71
CA PRO A 6 -17.80 5.21 -3.52
C PRO A 6 -16.33 5.29 -3.97
N TYR A 7 -15.83 4.22 -4.58
CA TYR A 7 -14.48 4.13 -5.12
C TYR A 7 -14.55 3.97 -6.64
N GLU A 8 -14.01 4.94 -7.33
CA GLU A 8 -13.84 4.92 -8.77
C GLU A 8 -12.33 4.84 -9.07
N PRO A 9 -11.82 3.64 -9.40
CA PRO A 9 -10.40 3.49 -9.69
C PRO A 9 -10.03 4.26 -10.98
N ARG A 10 -8.88 4.92 -10.95
CA ARG A 10 -8.28 5.43 -12.19
C ARG A 10 -7.90 4.25 -13.10
N PRO A 11 -7.81 4.42 -14.43
CA PRO A 11 -7.51 3.30 -15.35
C PRO A 11 -6.25 2.50 -14.96
N LEU A 12 -5.20 3.18 -14.48
CA LEU A 12 -3.99 2.50 -13.99
C LEU A 12 -4.23 1.72 -12.69
N GLN A 13 -5.06 2.24 -11.78
CA GLN A 13 -5.41 1.52 -10.55
C GLN A 13 -6.25 0.28 -10.84
N GLU A 14 -7.22 0.39 -11.74
CA GLU A 14 -8.04 -0.75 -12.19
C GLU A 14 -7.15 -1.83 -12.81
N LYS A 15 -6.23 -1.44 -13.69
CA LYS A 15 -5.25 -2.36 -14.26
C LYS A 15 -4.44 -3.07 -13.18
N ILE A 16 -3.94 -2.32 -12.18
CA ILE A 16 -3.16 -2.92 -11.09
C ILE A 16 -4.02 -3.91 -10.31
N HIS A 17 -5.27 -3.57 -9.95
CA HIS A 17 -6.16 -4.50 -9.24
C HIS A 17 -6.29 -5.84 -9.95
N ASN A 18 -6.37 -5.83 -11.29
CA ASN A 18 -6.53 -7.01 -12.11
C ASN A 18 -5.22 -7.81 -12.33
N GLU A 19 -4.05 -7.18 -12.18
CA GLU A 19 -2.74 -7.78 -12.42
C GLU A 19 -2.05 -8.29 -11.13
N LEU A 20 -2.60 -7.99 -9.95
CA LEU A 20 -2.00 -8.40 -8.67
C LEU A 20 -1.84 -9.92 -8.58
N LYS A 21 -0.75 -10.30 -7.96
CA LYS A 21 -0.38 -11.68 -7.64
C LYS A 21 -0.24 -11.85 -6.13
N ARG A 22 0.40 -12.92 -5.70
CA ARG A 22 0.62 -13.14 -4.27
C ARG A 22 1.57 -12.11 -3.65
N PHE A 23 2.65 -11.73 -4.34
CA PHE A 23 3.61 -10.72 -3.88
C PHE A 23 3.72 -9.61 -4.91
N ASN A 24 3.45 -8.39 -4.50
CA ASN A 24 3.32 -7.26 -5.41
C ASN A 24 4.21 -6.11 -4.96
N VAL A 25 5.02 -5.58 -5.85
CA VAL A 25 5.89 -4.44 -5.61
C VAL A 25 5.51 -3.31 -6.56
N ILE A 26 4.87 -2.29 -6.01
CA ILE A 26 4.33 -1.17 -6.77
C ILE A 26 5.12 0.09 -6.40
N CYS A 27 6.08 0.40 -7.23
CA CYS A 27 6.88 1.59 -7.10
C CYS A 27 6.23 2.72 -7.89
N CYS A 28 5.76 3.77 -7.24
CA CYS A 28 5.04 4.82 -7.93
C CYS A 28 5.30 6.22 -7.34
N HIS A 29 5.22 7.20 -8.22
CA HIS A 29 5.48 8.60 -7.92
C HIS A 29 4.51 9.18 -6.87
N ARG A 30 4.85 10.35 -6.33
CA ARG A 30 3.92 11.13 -5.50
C ARG A 30 2.64 11.46 -6.26
N ARG A 31 1.50 11.54 -5.55
CA ARG A 31 0.16 11.82 -6.09
C ARG A 31 -0.43 10.73 -6.97
N PHE A 32 0.20 9.56 -7.09
CA PHE A 32 -0.35 8.41 -7.81
C PHE A 32 -1.70 7.91 -7.24
N GLY A 33 -1.95 8.14 -5.95
CA GLY A 33 -3.14 7.64 -5.25
C GLY A 33 -2.91 6.29 -4.57
N LYS A 34 -1.66 6.05 -4.11
CA LYS A 34 -1.21 4.81 -3.45
C LYS A 34 -2.12 4.34 -2.33
N THR A 35 -2.37 5.21 -1.36
CA THR A 35 -3.15 4.90 -0.16
C THR A 35 -4.59 4.57 -0.49
N VAL A 36 -5.21 5.34 -1.38
CA VAL A 36 -6.59 5.09 -1.86
C VAL A 36 -6.69 3.73 -2.54
N PHE A 37 -5.76 3.42 -3.45
CA PHE A 37 -5.67 2.11 -4.10
C PHE A 37 -5.54 0.97 -3.08
N ALA A 38 -4.57 1.08 -2.16
CA ALA A 38 -4.27 0.04 -1.18
C ALA A 38 -5.45 -0.24 -0.24
N ILE A 39 -6.07 0.81 0.30
CA ILE A 39 -7.24 0.69 1.19
C ILE A 39 -8.41 0.04 0.44
N ASN A 40 -8.70 0.46 -0.78
CA ASN A 40 -9.81 -0.10 -1.53
C ASN A 40 -9.55 -1.55 -1.97
N HIS A 41 -8.30 -1.92 -2.27
CA HIS A 41 -7.98 -3.33 -2.54
C HIS A 41 -8.21 -4.21 -1.30
N LEU A 42 -7.83 -3.74 -0.11
CA LEU A 42 -8.13 -4.45 1.14
C LEU A 42 -9.65 -4.55 1.38
N ILE A 43 -10.43 -3.50 1.08
CA ILE A 43 -11.89 -3.52 1.22
C ILE A 43 -12.51 -4.52 0.24
N MET A 44 -12.09 -4.54 -1.02
CA MET A 44 -12.55 -5.52 -2.02
C MET A 44 -12.30 -6.95 -1.52
N THR A 45 -11.09 -7.26 -1.10
CA THR A 45 -10.74 -8.57 -0.53
C THR A 45 -11.59 -8.91 0.70
N ALA A 46 -11.82 -7.95 1.60
CA ALA A 46 -12.64 -8.14 2.79
C ALA A 46 -14.11 -8.44 2.46
N CYS A 47 -14.64 -7.88 1.38
CA CYS A 47 -15.99 -8.15 0.92
C CYS A 47 -16.12 -9.54 0.26
N GLU A 48 -15.09 -9.97 -0.46
CA GLU A 48 -15.08 -11.22 -1.22
C GLU A 48 -14.80 -12.44 -0.34
N ILE A 49 -13.91 -12.32 0.64
CA ILE A 49 -13.46 -13.44 1.48
C ILE A 49 -14.04 -13.31 2.88
N PRO A 50 -15.00 -14.16 3.28
CA PRO A 50 -15.54 -14.15 4.64
C PRO A 50 -14.45 -14.47 5.69
N ASN A 51 -14.53 -13.78 6.83
CA ASN A 51 -13.58 -13.90 7.94
C ASN A 51 -12.12 -13.55 7.60
N ALA A 52 -11.88 -12.82 6.50
CA ALA A 52 -10.55 -12.37 6.12
C ALA A 52 -9.93 -11.47 7.20
N ARG A 53 -8.62 -11.58 7.38
CA ARG A 53 -7.80 -10.73 8.25
C ARG A 53 -6.83 -9.95 7.38
N LEU A 54 -7.06 -8.65 7.31
CA LEU A 54 -6.35 -7.77 6.40
C LEU A 54 -5.64 -6.66 7.18
N ALA A 55 -4.41 -6.36 6.78
CA ALA A 55 -3.61 -5.34 7.43
C ALA A 55 -3.15 -4.26 6.44
N TYR A 56 -3.26 -3.02 6.85
CA TYR A 56 -2.53 -1.90 6.26
C TYR A 56 -1.44 -1.47 7.24
N ILE A 57 -0.20 -1.51 6.81
CA ILE A 57 0.96 -1.17 7.62
C ILE A 57 1.57 0.13 7.10
N ALA A 58 1.56 1.17 7.93
CA ALA A 58 2.22 2.45 7.67
C ALA A 58 3.61 2.49 8.35
N PRO A 59 4.51 3.41 7.98
CA PRO A 59 5.78 3.57 8.67
C PRO A 59 5.62 3.80 10.17
N THR A 60 4.63 4.61 10.57
CA THR A 60 4.26 4.81 11.97
C THR A 60 2.74 4.68 12.17
N TYR A 61 2.33 4.27 13.37
CA TYR A 61 0.91 4.20 13.74
C TYR A 61 0.22 5.56 13.59
N ARG A 62 0.91 6.66 13.92
CA ARG A 62 0.39 8.02 13.78
C ARG A 62 0.11 8.38 12.32
N GLN A 63 0.99 8.03 11.40
CA GLN A 63 0.77 8.25 9.95
C GLN A 63 -0.40 7.42 9.44
N GLY A 64 -0.48 6.14 9.83
CA GLY A 64 -1.61 5.28 9.47
C GLY A 64 -2.93 5.85 9.93
N LYS A 65 -2.99 6.38 11.17
CA LYS A 65 -4.18 7.05 11.71
C LYS A 65 -4.56 8.30 10.94
N ALA A 66 -3.57 9.15 10.63
CA ALA A 66 -3.83 10.46 10.03
C ALA A 66 -4.26 10.39 8.55
N VAL A 67 -3.90 9.33 7.83
CA VAL A 67 -4.15 9.24 6.38
C VAL A 67 -5.00 8.02 6.05
N ALA A 68 -4.51 6.82 6.34
CA ALA A 68 -5.14 5.59 5.88
C ALA A 68 -6.48 5.30 6.59
N TYR A 69 -6.59 5.63 7.88
CA TYR A 69 -7.82 5.35 8.61
C TYR A 69 -8.99 6.24 8.18
N ASP A 70 -8.73 7.48 7.78
CA ASP A 70 -9.79 8.34 7.24
C ASP A 70 -10.34 7.79 5.93
N TYR A 71 -9.48 7.34 5.01
CA TYR A 71 -9.92 6.64 3.80
C TYR A 71 -10.64 5.32 4.11
N LEU A 72 -10.15 4.54 5.08
CA LEU A 72 -10.82 3.31 5.47
C LEU A 72 -12.24 3.58 5.99
N LYS A 73 -12.44 4.63 6.79
CA LYS A 73 -13.77 5.05 7.26
C LYS A 73 -14.67 5.50 6.10
N GLU A 74 -14.13 6.35 5.24
CA GLU A 74 -14.86 6.90 4.09
C GLU A 74 -15.40 5.77 3.19
N TYR A 75 -14.52 4.92 2.71
CA TYR A 75 -14.91 3.86 1.77
C TYR A 75 -15.71 2.72 2.40
N THR A 76 -15.59 2.50 3.71
CA THR A 76 -16.43 1.51 4.41
C THR A 76 -17.75 2.06 4.95
N GLU A 77 -18.03 3.37 4.84
CA GLU A 77 -19.28 3.98 5.35
C GLU A 77 -20.53 3.25 4.86
N PRO A 78 -20.69 2.94 3.56
CA PRO A 78 -21.86 2.21 3.09
C PRO A 78 -22.01 0.82 3.71
N LEU A 79 -20.90 0.15 4.02
CA LEU A 79 -20.86 -1.20 4.57
C LEU A 79 -21.31 -1.26 6.04
N MET A 80 -21.27 -0.13 6.75
CA MET A 80 -21.79 -0.06 8.14
C MET A 80 -23.30 -0.36 8.21
N LYS A 81 -24.04 -0.04 7.17
CA LYS A 81 -25.48 -0.34 7.06
C LYS A 81 -25.78 -1.84 6.99
N LEU A 82 -24.79 -2.66 6.64
CA LEU A 82 -24.89 -4.12 6.60
C LEU A 82 -24.54 -4.78 7.94
N GLY A 83 -24.24 -4.02 8.98
CA GLY A 83 -23.84 -4.54 10.30
C GLY A 83 -22.35 -4.46 10.57
N GLY A 84 -21.60 -3.73 9.76
CA GLY A 84 -20.18 -3.44 10.03
C GLY A 84 -19.98 -2.61 11.30
N LYS A 85 -18.79 -2.66 11.88
CA LYS A 85 -18.42 -1.92 13.10
C LYS A 85 -17.05 -1.27 12.96
N ARG A 86 -16.91 -0.05 13.47
CA ARG A 86 -15.64 0.69 13.55
C ARG A 86 -15.11 0.70 14.97
N HIS A 87 -13.80 0.64 15.09
CA HIS A 87 -13.09 0.69 16.36
C HIS A 87 -12.00 1.76 16.27
N GLU A 88 -12.33 2.97 16.69
CA GLU A 88 -11.50 4.17 16.54
C GLU A 88 -10.15 4.07 17.27
N THR A 89 -10.12 3.44 18.43
CA THR A 89 -8.89 3.27 19.24
C THR A 89 -7.92 2.29 18.61
N GLU A 90 -8.45 1.23 18.00
CA GLU A 90 -7.65 0.15 17.42
C GLU A 90 -7.43 0.31 15.91
N LEU A 91 -7.97 1.39 15.33
CA LEU A 91 -7.93 1.70 13.90
C LEU A 91 -8.36 0.51 13.03
N LYS A 92 -9.47 -0.12 13.36
CA LYS A 92 -9.97 -1.30 12.63
C LYS A 92 -11.44 -1.16 12.25
N VAL A 93 -11.81 -1.88 11.21
CA VAL A 93 -13.18 -2.04 10.74
C VAL A 93 -13.49 -3.52 10.63
N ASP A 94 -14.56 -3.94 11.30
CA ASP A 94 -15.15 -5.28 11.16
C ASP A 94 -16.34 -5.20 10.19
N LEU A 95 -16.37 -6.10 9.20
CA LEU A 95 -17.45 -6.19 8.24
C LEU A 95 -18.50 -7.22 8.67
N TRP A 96 -19.69 -7.18 8.06
CA TRP A 96 -20.83 -8.06 8.34
C TRP A 96 -20.52 -9.56 8.15
N ASN A 97 -19.56 -9.88 7.26
CA ASN A 97 -19.16 -11.25 6.94
C ASN A 97 -18.03 -11.79 7.84
N GLY A 98 -17.72 -11.08 8.93
CA GLY A 98 -16.68 -11.44 9.89
C GLY A 98 -15.26 -11.03 9.48
N SER A 99 -15.08 -10.41 8.30
CA SER A 99 -13.79 -9.90 7.86
C SER A 99 -13.39 -8.65 8.61
N ARG A 100 -12.07 -8.45 8.77
CA ARG A 100 -11.49 -7.33 9.49
C ARG A 100 -10.37 -6.69 8.68
N ILE A 101 -10.39 -5.37 8.63
CA ILE A 101 -9.28 -4.56 8.12
C ILE A 101 -8.75 -3.73 9.28
N GLN A 102 -7.45 -3.82 9.55
CA GLN A 102 -6.81 -3.09 10.65
C GLN A 102 -5.55 -2.36 10.17
N ILE A 103 -5.34 -1.17 10.73
CA ILE A 103 -4.17 -0.34 10.44
C ILE A 103 -3.15 -0.51 11.56
N PHE A 104 -1.90 -0.71 11.17
CA PHE A 104 -0.76 -0.88 12.05
C PHE A 104 0.34 0.11 11.71
N GLY A 105 1.22 0.36 12.68
CA GLY A 105 2.50 1.02 12.44
C GLY A 105 3.64 0.02 12.44
N SER A 106 4.60 0.19 11.54
CA SER A 106 5.83 -0.60 11.51
C SER A 106 6.80 -0.23 12.63
N ASP A 107 6.55 0.88 13.31
CA ASP A 107 7.27 1.33 14.51
C ASP A 107 7.01 0.45 15.75
N ASN A 108 5.96 -0.39 15.72
CA ASN A 108 5.71 -1.42 16.73
C ASN A 108 5.47 -2.79 16.07
N PRO A 109 6.51 -3.47 15.58
CA PRO A 109 6.37 -4.76 14.89
C PRO A 109 5.81 -5.87 15.79
N ASP A 110 5.99 -5.77 17.09
CA ASP A 110 5.51 -6.79 18.04
C ASP A 110 3.98 -6.87 18.11
N ALA A 111 3.29 -5.77 17.80
CA ALA A 111 1.83 -5.75 17.67
C ALA A 111 1.29 -6.64 16.53
N LEU A 112 2.14 -7.00 15.57
CA LEU A 112 1.81 -7.86 14.43
C LEU A 112 2.17 -9.34 14.68
N ARG A 113 2.98 -9.64 15.70
CA ARG A 113 3.44 -11.01 16.00
C ARG A 113 2.27 -11.89 16.43
N GLY A 114 2.24 -13.11 15.92
CA GLY A 114 1.18 -14.09 16.21
C GLY A 114 -0.14 -13.84 15.47
N LEU A 115 -0.24 -12.78 14.66
CA LEU A 115 -1.37 -12.56 13.78
C LEU A 115 -1.16 -13.30 12.45
N GLY A 116 -2.26 -13.82 11.88
CA GLY A 116 -2.28 -14.42 10.53
C GLY A 116 -3.11 -13.56 9.58
N PHE A 117 -2.58 -13.26 8.39
CA PHE A 117 -3.22 -12.38 7.43
C PHE A 117 -3.52 -13.06 6.10
N ASP A 118 -4.68 -12.75 5.54
CA ASP A 118 -5.11 -13.10 4.18
C ASP A 118 -4.58 -12.08 3.15
N GLY A 119 -4.31 -10.85 3.58
CA GLY A 119 -3.69 -9.82 2.76
C GLY A 119 -3.07 -8.70 3.60
N VAL A 120 -1.93 -8.20 3.14
CA VAL A 120 -1.19 -7.11 3.78
C VAL A 120 -0.78 -6.07 2.75
N CYS A 121 -1.02 -4.79 3.03
CA CYS A 121 -0.41 -3.68 2.31
C CYS A 121 0.63 -2.99 3.21
N MET A 122 1.87 -2.88 2.74
CA MET A 122 2.98 -2.17 3.40
C MET A 122 3.22 -0.86 2.64
N ASP A 123 2.66 0.23 3.15
CA ASP A 123 2.75 1.55 2.50
C ASP A 123 4.02 2.30 2.92
N GLU A 124 4.61 3.01 1.96
CA GLU A 124 5.92 3.66 2.10
C GLU A 124 7.00 2.69 2.62
N PHE A 125 7.04 1.50 2.02
CA PHE A 125 7.90 0.39 2.47
C PHE A 125 9.39 0.75 2.53
N ALA A 126 9.84 1.69 1.70
CA ALA A 126 11.21 2.21 1.75
C ALA A 126 11.60 2.80 3.12
N LEU A 127 10.63 3.27 3.92
CA LEU A 127 10.85 3.88 5.24
C LEU A 127 10.78 2.87 6.40
N MET A 128 10.41 1.62 6.12
CA MET A 128 10.27 0.59 7.16
C MET A 128 11.58 -0.13 7.43
N SER A 129 11.74 -0.69 8.63
CA SER A 129 12.83 -1.62 8.90
C SER A 129 12.64 -2.91 8.07
N PRO A 130 13.70 -3.45 7.44
CA PRO A 130 13.64 -4.73 6.72
C PRO A 130 13.10 -5.88 7.56
N ARG A 131 13.31 -5.86 8.87
CA ARG A 131 12.85 -6.87 9.83
C ARG A 131 11.34 -6.98 9.88
N VAL A 132 10.61 -5.90 9.62
CA VAL A 132 9.13 -5.93 9.60
C VAL A 132 8.63 -6.93 8.55
N TRP A 133 9.23 -6.93 7.37
CA TRP A 133 8.91 -7.92 6.35
C TRP A 133 9.42 -9.31 6.70
N THR A 134 10.72 -9.44 6.96
CA THR A 134 11.38 -10.75 7.04
C THR A 134 11.02 -11.54 8.28
N GLU A 135 10.85 -10.86 9.42
CA GLU A 135 10.63 -11.53 10.71
C GLU A 135 9.15 -11.57 11.14
N VAL A 136 8.32 -10.67 10.60
CA VAL A 136 6.95 -10.49 11.08
C VAL A 136 5.91 -10.76 10.00
N VAL A 137 5.89 -9.96 8.91
CA VAL A 137 4.83 -10.05 7.91
C VAL A 137 4.96 -11.32 7.07
N ARG A 138 6.19 -11.69 6.66
CA ARG A 138 6.40 -12.88 5.83
C ARG A 138 5.92 -14.18 6.48
N PRO A 139 6.19 -14.45 7.79
CA PRO A 139 5.56 -15.55 8.50
C PRO A 139 4.04 -15.41 8.62
N ALA A 140 3.54 -14.22 8.96
CA ALA A 140 2.12 -13.96 9.20
C ALA A 140 1.19 -14.22 7.99
N VAL A 141 1.72 -14.15 6.76
CA VAL A 141 0.98 -14.48 5.53
C VAL A 141 1.21 -15.91 5.04
N SER A 142 2.04 -16.71 5.72
CA SER A 142 2.45 -18.01 5.20
C SER A 142 1.36 -19.06 5.34
N ASP A 143 0.71 -19.14 6.49
CA ASP A 143 -0.28 -20.18 6.80
C ASP A 143 -1.53 -20.08 5.91
N LYS A 144 -1.93 -18.86 5.62
CA LYS A 144 -3.11 -18.57 4.81
C LYS A 144 -2.82 -18.39 3.32
N LEU A 145 -1.54 -18.51 2.91
CA LEU A 145 -1.08 -18.16 1.58
C LEU A 145 -1.48 -16.72 1.16
N GLY A 146 -1.55 -15.83 2.14
CA GLY A 146 -1.98 -14.46 1.98
C GLY A 146 -1.11 -13.66 1.00
N TYR A 147 -1.71 -12.64 0.39
CA TYR A 147 -0.97 -11.74 -0.51
C TYR A 147 -0.29 -10.59 0.24
N VAL A 148 0.71 -10.00 -0.41
CA VAL A 148 1.38 -8.79 0.09
C VAL A 148 1.53 -7.77 -1.04
N ILE A 149 1.26 -6.50 -0.71
CA ILE A 149 1.52 -5.35 -1.57
C ILE A 149 2.56 -4.48 -0.87
N PHE A 150 3.76 -4.40 -1.44
CA PHE A 150 4.76 -3.39 -1.09
C PHE A 150 4.53 -2.19 -2.01
N ILE A 151 4.20 -1.04 -1.45
CA ILE A 151 3.92 0.15 -2.22
C ILE A 151 4.65 1.36 -1.62
N GLY A 152 5.10 2.27 -2.46
CA GLY A 152 5.79 3.47 -2.01
C GLY A 152 6.54 4.18 -3.12
N THR A 153 7.28 5.20 -2.72
CA THR A 153 8.25 5.91 -3.53
C THR A 153 9.66 5.36 -3.24
N PRO A 154 10.57 5.23 -4.20
CA PRO A 154 11.93 4.77 -3.95
C PRO A 154 12.69 5.65 -2.97
N MET A 155 13.66 5.07 -2.28
CA MET A 155 14.58 5.79 -1.41
C MET A 155 15.96 5.13 -1.47
N GLY A 156 16.66 5.33 -2.58
CA GLY A 156 17.95 4.68 -2.83
C GLY A 156 17.85 3.15 -2.92
N HIS A 157 19.00 2.48 -2.86
CA HIS A 157 19.11 1.02 -2.86
C HIS A 157 18.93 0.47 -1.44
N ASN A 158 17.70 0.27 -1.03
CA ASN A 158 17.33 -0.30 0.26
C ASN A 158 16.45 -1.56 0.08
N GLN A 159 15.82 -2.03 1.14
CA GLN A 159 14.94 -3.21 1.10
C GLN A 159 13.78 -3.10 0.08
N PHE A 160 13.34 -1.88 -0.29
CA PHE A 160 12.32 -1.71 -1.31
C PHE A 160 12.86 -1.99 -2.71
N TRP A 161 14.12 -1.58 -2.97
CA TRP A 161 14.84 -1.99 -4.17
C TRP A 161 15.00 -3.51 -4.24
N ASP A 162 15.41 -4.14 -3.13
CA ASP A 162 15.68 -5.60 -3.10
C ASP A 162 14.43 -6.40 -3.48
N VAL A 163 13.25 -6.05 -2.92
CA VAL A 163 12.00 -6.73 -3.27
C VAL A 163 11.52 -6.38 -4.68
N TYR A 164 11.76 -5.16 -5.17
CA TYR A 164 11.43 -4.75 -6.54
C TYR A 164 12.25 -5.54 -7.56
N ASP A 165 13.55 -5.55 -7.40
CA ASP A 165 14.46 -6.28 -8.27
C ASP A 165 14.17 -7.81 -8.26
N LEU A 166 13.87 -8.35 -7.07
CA LEU A 166 13.42 -9.73 -6.94
C LEU A 166 12.12 -9.97 -7.73
N ALA A 167 11.13 -9.10 -7.62
CA ALA A 167 9.83 -9.25 -8.28
C ALA A 167 9.97 -9.22 -9.81
N VAL A 168 10.78 -8.29 -10.33
CA VAL A 168 11.04 -8.15 -11.77
C VAL A 168 11.76 -9.39 -12.33
N ARG A 169 12.78 -9.90 -11.62
CA ARG A 169 13.57 -11.06 -12.08
C ARG A 169 12.83 -12.38 -11.96
N ARG A 170 12.03 -12.57 -10.92
CA ARG A 170 11.44 -13.86 -10.59
C ARG A 170 10.16 -14.16 -11.37
N GLY A 171 9.28 -13.18 -11.57
CA GLY A 171 7.95 -13.42 -12.13
C GLY A 171 7.13 -14.44 -11.31
N GLY A 172 6.28 -15.24 -11.96
CA GLY A 172 5.44 -16.25 -11.27
C GLY A 172 4.47 -15.59 -10.28
N ASP A 173 4.61 -15.89 -8.99
CA ASP A 173 3.81 -15.30 -7.89
C ASP A 173 4.17 -13.85 -7.56
N TRP A 174 5.15 -13.28 -8.26
CA TRP A 174 5.61 -11.92 -8.05
C TRP A 174 5.18 -11.01 -9.19
N TYR A 175 4.74 -9.81 -8.81
CA TYR A 175 4.45 -8.69 -9.71
C TYR A 175 5.30 -7.49 -9.29
N GLY A 176 6.10 -6.96 -10.20
CA GLY A 176 6.93 -5.78 -9.98
C GLY A 176 6.66 -4.74 -11.05
N LYS A 177 6.22 -3.54 -10.67
CA LYS A 177 5.94 -2.46 -11.62
C LYS A 177 6.36 -1.12 -11.05
N LEU A 178 6.85 -0.28 -11.98
CA LEU A 178 7.26 1.09 -11.72
C LEU A 178 6.37 2.02 -12.52
N TYR A 179 5.89 3.09 -11.89
CA TYR A 179 4.98 4.09 -12.47
C TYR A 179 5.57 5.48 -12.28
N ARG A 180 6.22 6.03 -13.32
CA ARG A 180 6.80 7.36 -13.34
C ARG A 180 5.75 8.41 -13.60
N ALA A 181 5.93 9.62 -13.06
CA ALA A 181 5.02 10.73 -13.31
C ALA A 181 4.98 11.10 -14.79
N SER A 182 6.12 11.06 -15.47
CA SER A 182 6.24 11.29 -16.91
C SER A 182 5.49 10.28 -17.80
N GLU A 183 5.11 9.12 -17.27
CA GLU A 183 4.43 8.04 -18.01
C GLU A 183 2.94 7.91 -17.66
N THR A 184 2.49 8.49 -16.55
CA THR A 184 1.15 8.22 -16.01
C THR A 184 0.10 9.25 -16.37
N GLU A 185 0.51 10.43 -16.84
CA GLU A 185 -0.37 11.56 -17.18
C GLU A 185 -1.29 12.03 -16.04
N ILE A 186 -0.96 11.62 -14.77
CA ILE A 186 -1.73 11.98 -13.58
C ILE A 186 -1.44 13.43 -13.15
N ILE A 187 -0.18 13.84 -13.32
CA ILE A 187 0.29 15.19 -13.03
C ILE A 187 0.47 15.91 -14.37
N PRO A 188 -0.09 17.10 -14.56
CA PRO A 188 0.10 17.86 -15.79
C PRO A 188 1.57 18.20 -16.05
N ASP A 189 1.99 18.20 -17.31
CA ASP A 189 3.39 18.44 -17.71
C ASP A 189 3.94 19.76 -17.18
N TYR A 190 3.15 20.84 -17.21
CA TYR A 190 3.59 22.13 -16.68
C TYR A 190 3.93 22.09 -15.18
N GLU A 191 3.24 21.26 -14.41
CA GLU A 191 3.50 21.07 -12.98
C GLU A 191 4.77 20.23 -12.74
N LEU A 192 5.02 19.24 -13.60
CA LEU A 192 6.26 18.48 -13.58
C LEU A 192 7.47 19.35 -13.95
N GLU A 193 7.33 20.24 -14.92
CA GLU A 193 8.36 21.20 -15.30
C GLU A 193 8.66 22.17 -14.15
N GLU A 194 7.64 22.73 -13.50
CA GLU A 194 7.80 23.60 -12.34
C GLU A 194 8.48 22.88 -11.16
N ALA A 195 8.06 21.64 -10.88
CA ALA A 195 8.71 20.81 -9.86
C ALA A 195 10.20 20.57 -10.20
N ARG A 196 10.53 20.31 -11.47
CA ARG A 196 11.92 20.10 -11.93
C ARG A 196 12.80 21.34 -11.78
N LEU A 197 12.22 22.55 -11.94
CA LEU A 197 12.94 23.81 -11.77
C LEU A 197 13.15 24.19 -10.31
N THR A 198 12.27 23.77 -9.41
CA THR A 198 12.24 24.20 -8.02
C THR A 198 12.81 23.18 -7.04
N MET A 199 13.04 21.94 -7.47
CA MET A 199 13.57 20.87 -6.65
C MET A 199 15.01 20.49 -7.06
N PRO A 200 15.82 19.96 -6.13
CA PRO A 200 17.06 19.28 -6.50
C PRO A 200 16.78 18.13 -7.49
N SER A 201 17.64 17.97 -8.49
CA SER A 201 17.45 17.01 -9.56
C SER A 201 17.29 15.56 -9.05
N ASP A 202 18.11 15.14 -8.09
CA ASP A 202 18.08 13.83 -7.47
C ASP A 202 16.76 13.60 -6.71
N GLN A 203 16.25 14.62 -6.04
CA GLN A 203 14.95 14.55 -5.36
C GLN A 203 13.79 14.46 -6.37
N TYR A 204 13.84 15.22 -7.46
CA TYR A 204 12.84 15.11 -8.53
C TYR A 204 12.83 13.69 -9.13
N GLU A 205 14.00 13.17 -9.48
CA GLU A 205 14.17 11.82 -10.04
C GLU A 205 13.62 10.74 -9.07
N GLN A 206 13.86 10.90 -7.77
CA GLN A 206 13.33 9.98 -6.77
C GLN A 206 11.82 10.05 -6.64
N GLU A 207 11.27 11.24 -6.45
CA GLU A 207 9.86 11.44 -6.05
C GLU A 207 8.89 11.36 -7.22
N PHE A 208 9.31 11.77 -8.43
CA PHE A 208 8.48 11.81 -9.62
C PHE A 208 8.85 10.73 -10.65
N GLU A 209 10.13 10.48 -10.87
CA GLU A 209 10.58 9.49 -11.86
C GLU A 209 10.89 8.11 -11.24
N CYS A 210 10.64 7.95 -9.95
CA CYS A 210 10.80 6.69 -9.24
C CYS A 210 12.21 6.09 -9.35
N SER A 211 13.25 6.94 -9.37
CA SER A 211 14.63 6.49 -9.46
C SER A 211 15.12 5.91 -8.14
N PHE A 212 15.63 4.69 -8.17
CA PHE A 212 16.35 4.09 -7.05
C PHE A 212 17.81 4.53 -6.99
N GLN A 213 18.33 5.14 -8.06
CA GLN A 213 19.75 5.56 -8.14
C GLN A 213 19.95 6.97 -7.58
N ALA A 214 18.91 7.78 -7.53
CA ALA A 214 18.97 9.10 -6.92
C ALA A 214 19.19 8.93 -5.40
N ALA A 215 20.44 8.85 -4.99
CA ALA A 215 20.79 8.98 -3.58
C ALA A 215 20.65 10.44 -3.21
N VAL A 216 19.69 10.78 -2.35
CA VAL A 216 19.64 12.11 -1.75
C VAL A 216 20.96 12.32 -1.00
N SER A 217 21.84 13.13 -1.58
CA SER A 217 23.12 13.51 -1.01
C SER A 217 22.83 14.37 0.21
N GLY A 218 22.84 13.78 1.42
CA GLY A 218 22.68 14.56 2.65
C GLY A 218 21.78 13.90 3.70
N ALA A 219 22.20 12.75 4.21
CA ALA A 219 21.80 12.25 5.51
C ALA A 219 23.05 11.92 6.31
#